data_227128625ab67361d3b1dadb13a4ae50
#
_entry.id   227128625ab67361d3b1dadb13a4ae50
#
_cell.length_a   1.000
_cell.length_b   1.000
_cell.length_c   1.000
_cell.angle_alpha   90.00
_cell.angle_beta   90.00
_cell.angle_gamma   90.00
#
_symmetry.space_group_name_H-M   'P 1'
#
loop_
_entity.id
_entity.type
_entity.pdbx_description
1 polymer ?
#
loop_
_entity_poly.entity_id
_entity_poly.type
_entity_poly.pdbx_seq_one_letter_code
_entity_poly.pdbx_strand_id
1 'polypeptide(L)'
;MKSKEQLIKEGNDLLACVKKAYVHGVDMPQADVMDQVNIYKLNDWHEQVEDYVEKYGLNTQRDRLADCSWIVNHSQVSVERIKRIIKILESVESK
;
A
#
# COMPACT_ATOMS: atom_id res chain seq x y z
N MET A 1 -8.75 10.46 12.62
CA MET A 1 -7.94 9.31 12.14
C MET A 1 -8.84 8.10 11.94
N LYS A 2 -8.63 7.37 10.85
CA LYS A 2 -9.42 6.17 10.57
C LYS A 2 -9.02 5.02 11.49
N SER A 3 -9.93 4.10 11.73
CA SER A 3 -9.63 2.89 12.50
C SER A 3 -8.75 1.94 11.70
N LYS A 4 -8.12 0.99 12.39
CA LYS A 4 -7.31 -0.05 11.76
C LYS A 4 -8.13 -0.84 10.73
N GLU A 5 -9.35 -1.20 11.07
CA GLU A 5 -10.25 -1.95 10.20
C GLU A 5 -10.58 -1.17 8.92
N GLN A 6 -10.81 0.12 9.03
CA GLN A 6 -11.06 0.98 7.88
C GLN A 6 -9.85 1.07 6.96
N LEU A 7 -8.66 1.22 7.53
CA LEU A 7 -7.42 1.28 6.75
C LEU A 7 -7.14 -0.05 6.06
N ILE A 8 -7.37 -1.17 6.72
CA ILE A 8 -7.22 -2.52 6.12
C ILE A 8 -8.20 -2.68 4.96
N LYS A 9 -9.44 -2.31 5.16
CA LYS A 9 -10.47 -2.40 4.11
C LYS A 9 -10.09 -1.55 2.89
N GLU A 10 -9.65 -0.32 3.13
CA GLU A 10 -9.24 0.57 2.05
C GLU A 10 -8.05 0.00 1.27
N GLY A 11 -7.07 -0.58 1.98
CA GLY A 11 -5.93 -1.22 1.35
C GLY A 11 -6.35 -2.38 0.46
N ASN A 12 -7.27 -3.21 0.93
CA ASN A 12 -7.80 -4.32 0.13
C ASN A 12 -8.61 -3.83 -1.07
N ASP A 13 -9.41 -2.77 -0.89
CA ASP A 13 -10.16 -2.16 -1.99
C ASP A 13 -9.21 -1.61 -3.07
N LEU A 14 -8.11 -0.98 -2.64
CA LEU A 14 -7.10 -0.48 -3.57
C LEU A 14 -6.39 -1.61 -4.31
N LEU A 15 -6.10 -2.73 -3.63
CA LEU A 15 -5.54 -3.92 -4.28
C LEU A 15 -6.48 -4.44 -5.38
N ALA A 16 -7.79 -4.38 -5.17
CA ALA A 16 -8.76 -4.80 -6.16
C ALA A 16 -8.77 -3.89 -7.40
N CYS A 17 -8.23 -2.69 -7.30
CA CYS A 17 -8.14 -1.74 -8.41
C CYS A 17 -6.88 -1.94 -9.26
N VAL A 18 -5.98 -2.83 -8.87
CA VAL A 18 -4.75 -3.09 -9.63
C VAL A 18 -5.08 -3.84 -10.92
N LYS A 19 -4.49 -3.39 -12.01
CA LYS A 19 -4.65 -4.00 -13.34
C LYS A 19 -3.31 -4.49 -13.84
N LYS A 20 -3.33 -5.46 -14.75
CA LYS A 20 -2.14 -5.91 -15.45
C LYS A 20 -2.02 -5.16 -16.77
N ALA A 21 -0.84 -4.61 -17.04
CA ALA A 21 -0.56 -3.94 -18.31
C ALA A 21 0.76 -4.46 -18.88
N TYR A 22 0.82 -4.54 -20.20
CA TYR A 22 2.07 -4.91 -20.88
C TYR A 22 3.03 -3.73 -20.87
N VAL A 23 4.28 -4.02 -20.57
CA VAL A 23 5.35 -3.04 -20.66
C VAL A 23 5.81 -2.98 -22.12
N HIS A 24 5.83 -1.78 -22.68
CA HIS A 24 6.12 -1.56 -24.09
C HIS A 24 7.56 -1.95 -24.44
N GLY A 25 7.72 -2.70 -25.50
CA GLY A 25 9.04 -3.06 -26.04
C GLY A 25 9.72 -4.26 -25.41
N VAL A 26 9.06 -5.00 -24.52
CA VAL A 26 9.62 -6.19 -23.89
C VAL A 26 8.66 -7.34 -24.07
N ASP A 27 9.16 -8.49 -24.49
CA ASP A 27 8.36 -9.69 -24.63
C ASP A 27 7.91 -10.16 -23.25
N MET A 28 6.61 -10.12 -23.01
CA MET A 28 5.91 -10.72 -21.87
C MET A 28 5.92 -10.05 -20.49
N PRO A 29 6.58 -8.96 -20.16
CA PRO A 29 6.40 -8.44 -18.83
C PRO A 29 5.04 -7.81 -18.67
N GLN A 30 4.34 -8.25 -17.65
CA GLN A 30 3.13 -7.60 -17.17
C GLN A 30 3.51 -6.80 -15.94
N ALA A 31 3.13 -5.54 -15.91
CA ALA A 31 3.30 -4.69 -14.75
C ALA A 31 1.96 -4.50 -14.05
N ASP A 32 2.00 -4.43 -12.73
CA ASP A 32 0.84 -4.05 -11.95
C ASP A 32 0.70 -2.53 -12.00
N VAL A 33 -0.45 -2.07 -12.48
CA VAL A 33 -0.70 -0.63 -12.67
C VAL A 33 -2.04 -0.23 -12.07
N MET A 34 -2.18 1.05 -11.82
CA MET A 34 -3.43 1.66 -11.38
C MET A 34 -3.73 2.92 -12.19
N ASP A 35 -5.02 3.24 -12.30
CA ASP A 35 -5.45 4.53 -12.82
C ASP A 35 -4.97 5.65 -11.90
N GLN A 36 -4.74 6.84 -12.46
CA GLN A 36 -4.18 7.98 -11.72
C GLN A 36 -4.99 8.34 -10.48
N VAL A 37 -6.31 8.28 -10.57
CA VAL A 37 -7.19 8.55 -9.41
C VAL A 37 -6.92 7.57 -8.27
N ASN A 38 -6.73 6.30 -8.60
CA ASN A 38 -6.45 5.27 -7.60
C ASN A 38 -5.04 5.42 -7.03
N ILE A 39 -4.09 5.90 -7.82
CA ILE A 39 -2.72 6.18 -7.35
C ILE A 39 -2.74 7.29 -6.31
N TYR A 40 -3.51 8.36 -6.52
CA TYR A 40 -3.66 9.40 -5.52
C TYR A 40 -4.28 8.86 -4.22
N LYS A 41 -5.29 8.00 -4.34
CA LYS A 41 -5.91 7.35 -3.18
C LYS A 41 -4.91 6.45 -2.46
N LEU A 42 -4.08 5.72 -3.21
CA LEU A 42 -3.07 4.83 -2.64
C LEU A 42 -2.02 5.61 -1.86
N ASN A 43 -1.52 6.71 -2.41
CA ASN A 43 -0.55 7.55 -1.74
C ASN A 43 -1.13 8.16 -0.46
N ASP A 44 -2.37 8.63 -0.51
CA ASP A 44 -3.07 9.17 0.64
C ASP A 44 -3.28 8.10 1.72
N TRP A 45 -3.70 6.90 1.31
CA TRP A 45 -3.84 5.75 2.20
C TRP A 45 -2.51 5.40 2.88
N HIS A 46 -1.41 5.41 2.12
CA HIS A 46 -0.08 5.10 2.64
C HIS A 46 0.31 6.11 3.74
N GLU A 47 0.08 7.40 3.52
CA GLU A 47 0.32 8.41 4.54
C GLU A 47 -0.50 8.17 5.80
N GLN A 48 -1.77 7.83 5.64
CA GLN A 48 -2.66 7.55 6.76
C GLN A 48 -2.20 6.33 7.56
N VAL A 49 -1.71 5.29 6.86
CA VAL A 49 -1.15 4.11 7.51
C VAL A 49 0.12 4.45 8.27
N GLU A 50 1.00 5.26 7.69
CA GLU A 50 2.21 5.71 8.37
C GLU A 50 1.87 6.45 9.67
N ASP A 51 0.91 7.36 9.62
CA ASP A 51 0.48 8.10 10.81
C ASP A 51 -0.10 7.18 11.88
N TYR A 52 -0.88 6.19 11.46
CA TYR A 52 -1.47 5.21 12.38
C TYR A 52 -0.40 4.36 13.06
N VAL A 53 0.54 3.83 12.29
CA VAL A 53 1.62 2.99 12.81
C VAL A 53 2.57 3.81 13.69
N GLU A 54 2.83 5.05 13.34
CA GLU A 54 3.63 5.95 14.17
C GLU A 54 2.99 6.17 15.54
N LYS A 55 1.66 6.30 15.57
CA LYS A 55 0.93 6.56 16.80
C LYS A 55 0.75 5.31 17.67
N TYR A 56 0.44 4.17 17.07
CA TYR A 56 0.03 2.96 17.79
C TYR A 56 1.00 1.79 17.65
N GLY A 57 1.90 1.83 16.68
CA GLY A 57 2.79 0.72 16.37
C GLY A 57 4.04 0.67 17.25
N LEU A 58 4.69 -0.48 17.24
CA LEU A 58 5.99 -0.69 17.85
C LEU A 58 7.10 -0.21 16.90
N ASN A 59 8.31 0.01 17.43
CA ASN A 59 9.45 0.43 16.64
C ASN A 59 9.74 -0.55 15.49
N THR A 60 9.63 -1.86 15.75
CA THR A 60 9.82 -2.88 14.71
C THR A 60 8.81 -2.75 13.58
N GLN A 61 7.58 -2.39 13.90
CA GLN A 61 6.53 -2.18 12.90
C GLN A 61 6.78 -0.91 12.09
N ARG A 62 7.23 0.15 12.72
CA ARG A 62 7.62 1.39 12.03
C ARG A 62 8.78 1.13 11.06
N ASP A 63 9.78 0.37 11.49
CA ASP A 63 10.95 0.04 10.66
C ASP A 63 10.54 -0.79 9.45
N ARG A 64 9.66 -1.78 9.64
CA ARG A 64 9.14 -2.59 8.53
C ARG A 64 8.32 -1.76 7.55
N LEU A 65 7.54 -0.82 8.07
CA LEU A 65 6.75 0.07 7.21
C LEU A 65 7.66 1.00 6.40
N ALA A 66 8.74 1.49 7.01
CA ALA A 66 9.72 2.31 6.31
C ALA A 66 10.36 1.57 5.12
N ASP A 67 10.57 0.25 5.24
CA ASP A 67 11.06 -0.58 4.15
C ASP A 67 10.06 -0.69 3.00
N CYS A 68 8.80 -0.40 3.24
CA CYS A 68 7.74 -0.39 2.23
C CYS A 68 7.38 1.02 1.76
N SER A 69 8.24 2.00 1.96
CA SER A 69 7.95 3.40 1.65
C SER A 69 7.73 3.64 0.15
N TRP A 70 8.26 2.77 -0.70
CA TRP A 70 8.22 2.96 -2.13
C TRP A 70 7.27 1.93 -2.78
N ILE A 71 6.02 2.33 -2.97
CA ILE A 71 4.97 1.45 -3.50
C ILE A 71 4.47 1.84 -4.88
N VAL A 72 4.82 3.04 -5.35
CA VAL A 72 4.38 3.56 -6.66
C VAL A 72 5.58 4.10 -7.41
N ASN A 73 5.66 3.76 -8.71
CA ASN A 73 6.60 4.36 -9.66
C ASN A 73 5.83 4.68 -10.94
N HIS A 74 5.55 5.97 -11.16
CA HIS A 74 4.65 6.42 -12.23
C HIS A 74 3.27 5.78 -12.06
N SER A 75 2.83 4.95 -12.99
CA SER A 75 1.57 4.21 -12.88
C SER A 75 1.72 2.78 -12.37
N GLN A 76 2.96 2.33 -12.18
CA GLN A 76 3.25 0.99 -11.68
C GLN A 76 3.18 0.96 -10.16
N VAL A 77 2.60 -0.10 -9.60
CA VAL A 77 2.46 -0.27 -8.17
C VAL A 77 3.07 -1.59 -7.72
N SER A 78 3.52 -1.66 -6.47
CA SER A 78 4.04 -2.88 -5.88
C SER A 78 2.96 -3.56 -5.05
N VAL A 79 2.30 -4.53 -5.63
CA VAL A 79 1.26 -5.31 -4.94
C VAL A 79 1.84 -5.99 -3.70
N GLU A 80 3.05 -6.53 -3.81
CA GLU A 80 3.71 -7.20 -2.69
C GLU A 80 3.90 -6.26 -1.50
N ARG A 81 4.35 -5.03 -1.75
CA ARG A 81 4.55 -4.04 -0.68
C ARG A 81 3.23 -3.59 -0.08
N ILE A 82 2.20 -3.40 -0.91
CA ILE A 82 0.87 -3.06 -0.40
C ILE A 82 0.37 -4.16 0.55
N LYS A 83 0.53 -5.43 0.16
CA LYS A 83 0.17 -6.56 1.01
C LYS A 83 0.97 -6.60 2.31
N ARG A 84 2.25 -6.28 2.26
CA ARG A 84 3.10 -6.20 3.46
C ARG A 84 2.62 -5.10 4.39
N ILE A 85 2.26 -3.94 3.84
CA ILE A 85 1.74 -2.83 4.63
C ILE A 85 0.45 -3.24 5.34
N ILE A 86 -0.44 -3.94 4.65
CA ILE A 86 -1.67 -4.45 5.24
C ILE A 86 -1.36 -5.42 6.39
N LYS A 87 -0.39 -6.31 6.21
CA LYS A 87 0.02 -7.25 7.28
C LYS A 87 0.61 -6.53 8.47
N ILE A 88 1.42 -5.51 8.24
CA ILE A 88 1.95 -4.68 9.33
C ILE A 88 0.80 -4.04 10.09
N LEU A 89 -0.17 -3.50 9.38
CA LEU A 89 -1.34 -2.87 9.96
C LEU A 89 -2.14 -3.85 10.82
N GLU A 90 -2.34 -5.08 10.31
CA GLU A 90 -3.04 -6.13 11.03
C GLU A 90 -2.30 -6.51 12.33
N SER A 91 -0.98 -6.41 12.35
CA SER A 91 -0.17 -6.75 13.52
C SER A 91 -0.16 -5.65 14.59
N VAL A 92 -0.58 -4.43 14.25
CA VAL A 92 -0.65 -3.33 15.22
C VAL A 92 -1.83 -3.55 16.16
N GLU A 93 -1.55 -3.52 17.46
CA GLU A 93 -2.62 -3.59 18.45
C GLU A 93 -3.29 -2.24 18.57
N SER A 94 -4.57 -2.18 18.22
CA SER A 94 -5.38 -0.98 18.38
C SER A 94 -5.95 -0.95 19.79
N LYS A 95 -5.85 0.19 20.39
CA LYS A 95 -6.48 0.42 21.70
C LYS A 95 -7.63 1.39 21.56
#